data_34a5724455a6f18cf664b5a05c7ddf3e
#
_entry.id   34a5724455a6f18cf664b5a05c7ddf3e
#
_cell.length_a   1.000
_cell.length_b   1.000
_cell.length_c   1.000
_cell.angle_alpha   90.00
_cell.angle_beta   90.00
_cell.angle_gamma   90.00
#
_symmetry.space_group_name_H-M   'P 1'
#
loop_
_entity.id
_entity.type
_entity.pdbx_description
1 polymer ?
#
loop_
_entity_poly.entity_id
_entity_poly.type
_entity_poly.pdbx_seq_one_letter_code
_entity_poly.pdbx_strand_id
1 'polypeptide(L)'
;LWALPEREFQYVACDHLRTVESAPADWLRTLVTTRSWWDTVDALAAPVGRACTPEQMRAWARDDNLWVRRAAILHQLKRREATDTALLAEILAGNLGSGEFFIDKAVGWALREYSKTDPAWVRSFLDTHGVAALTRREAARYLEPPAGA
;
A
#
# COMPACT_ATOMS: atom_id res chain seq x y z
N LEU A 1 -21.64 -11.22 -1.24
CA LEU A 1 -20.98 -10.85 -2.50
C LEU A 1 -19.62 -11.53 -2.66
N TRP A 2 -18.73 -11.47 -1.63
CA TRP A 2 -17.36 -11.98 -1.74
C TRP A 2 -17.26 -13.47 -2.05
N ALA A 3 -18.19 -14.26 -1.57
CA ALA A 3 -18.23 -15.71 -1.77
C ALA A 3 -18.87 -16.15 -3.10
N LEU A 4 -19.47 -15.24 -3.84
CA LEU A 4 -20.08 -15.55 -5.14
C LEU A 4 -18.99 -15.86 -6.17
N PRO A 5 -19.25 -16.75 -7.14
CA PRO A 5 -18.22 -17.27 -8.03
C PRO A 5 -17.67 -16.22 -9.01
N GLU A 6 -18.50 -15.30 -9.47
CA GLU A 6 -18.11 -14.28 -10.44
C GLU A 6 -17.28 -13.16 -9.76
N ARG A 7 -16.19 -12.78 -10.39
CA ARG A 7 -15.25 -11.78 -9.85
C ARG A 7 -15.88 -10.39 -9.70
N GLU A 8 -16.82 -10.07 -10.53
CA GLU A 8 -17.55 -8.80 -10.54
C GLU A 8 -18.24 -8.51 -9.21
N PHE A 9 -18.71 -9.54 -8.52
CA PHE A 9 -19.32 -9.36 -7.19
C PHE A 9 -18.30 -8.89 -6.13
N GLN A 10 -17.02 -9.25 -6.27
CA GLN A 10 -15.97 -8.71 -5.43
C GLN A 10 -15.74 -7.23 -5.70
N TYR A 11 -15.80 -6.80 -6.96
CA TYR A 11 -15.68 -5.37 -7.31
C TYR A 11 -16.84 -4.56 -6.74
N VAL A 12 -18.06 -5.06 -6.85
CA VAL A 12 -19.24 -4.42 -6.23
C VAL A 12 -19.07 -4.32 -4.71
N ALA A 13 -18.56 -5.36 -4.06
CA ALA A 13 -18.26 -5.32 -2.63
C ALA A 13 -17.19 -4.28 -2.27
N CYS A 14 -16.13 -4.17 -3.06
CA CYS A 14 -15.10 -3.15 -2.90
C CYS A 14 -15.67 -1.74 -3.03
N ASP A 15 -16.50 -1.51 -4.05
CA ASP A 15 -17.13 -0.20 -4.27
C ASP A 15 -18.05 0.18 -3.11
N HIS A 16 -18.83 -0.78 -2.62
CA HIS A 16 -19.65 -0.55 -1.43
C HIS A 16 -18.80 -0.21 -0.21
N LEU A 17 -17.72 -0.94 0.04
CA LEU A 17 -16.81 -0.70 1.17
C LEU A 17 -16.13 0.66 1.15
N ARG A 18 -15.99 1.28 -0.02
CA ARG A 18 -15.50 2.66 -0.12
C ARG A 18 -16.45 3.68 0.49
N THR A 19 -17.74 3.39 0.47
CA THR A 19 -18.79 4.30 0.93
C THR A 19 -19.15 4.14 2.40
N VAL A 20 -18.83 2.99 3.02
CA VAL A 20 -19.08 2.79 4.44
C VAL A 20 -18.03 3.49 5.29
N GLU A 21 -18.45 4.06 6.41
CA GLU A 21 -17.56 4.83 7.28
C GLU A 21 -16.50 3.95 7.93
N SER A 22 -16.88 2.77 8.40
CA SER A 22 -15.95 1.82 8.99
C SER A 22 -16.44 0.37 8.83
N ALA A 23 -15.50 -0.57 8.89
CA ALA A 23 -15.77 -2.00 8.92
C ALA A 23 -14.78 -2.66 9.90
N PRO A 24 -15.12 -3.81 10.54
CA PRO A 24 -14.20 -4.47 11.46
C PRO A 24 -12.89 -4.88 10.77
N ALA A 25 -11.75 -4.59 11.41
CA ALA A 25 -10.43 -4.87 10.87
C ALA A 25 -10.22 -6.37 10.55
N ASP A 26 -10.66 -7.26 11.44
CA ASP A 26 -10.54 -8.71 11.25
C ASP A 26 -11.38 -9.20 10.06
N TRP A 27 -12.53 -8.61 9.86
CA TRP A 27 -13.37 -8.92 8.70
C TRP A 27 -12.72 -8.45 7.39
N LEU A 28 -12.16 -7.25 7.37
CA LEU A 28 -11.39 -6.76 6.23
C LEU A 28 -10.17 -7.63 5.93
N ARG A 29 -9.48 -8.12 6.97
CA ARG A 29 -8.38 -9.06 6.81
C ARG A 29 -8.84 -10.36 6.14
N THR A 30 -10.00 -10.86 6.52
CA THR A 30 -10.61 -12.04 5.88
C THR A 30 -10.84 -11.80 4.38
N LEU A 31 -11.34 -10.62 4.00
CA LEU A 31 -11.52 -10.28 2.58
C LEU A 31 -10.18 -10.18 1.83
N VAL A 32 -9.17 -9.55 2.44
CA VAL A 32 -7.82 -9.44 1.87
C VAL A 32 -7.18 -10.82 1.63
N THR A 33 -7.46 -11.79 2.49
CA THR A 33 -6.87 -13.13 2.44
C THR A 33 -7.72 -14.17 1.69
N THR A 34 -8.90 -13.81 1.21
CA THR A 34 -9.83 -14.72 0.53
C THR A 34 -9.98 -14.33 -0.95
N ARG A 35 -9.65 -15.26 -1.86
CA ARG A 35 -9.67 -15.04 -3.31
C ARG A 35 -8.82 -13.82 -3.72
N SER A 36 -7.66 -13.68 -3.10
CA SER A 36 -6.80 -12.51 -3.19
C SER A 36 -6.21 -12.33 -4.58
N TRP A 37 -6.23 -11.10 -5.06
CA TRP A 37 -5.49 -10.62 -6.21
C TRP A 37 -5.21 -9.13 -6.02
N TRP A 38 -4.29 -8.57 -6.78
CA TRP A 38 -3.89 -7.17 -6.58
C TRP A 38 -5.04 -6.17 -6.70
N ASP A 39 -5.98 -6.40 -7.62
CA ASP A 39 -7.09 -5.49 -7.91
C ASP A 39 -8.06 -5.30 -6.72
N THR A 40 -8.45 -6.39 -6.08
CA THR A 40 -9.34 -6.33 -4.90
C THR A 40 -8.59 -5.89 -3.66
N VAL A 41 -7.35 -6.35 -3.46
CA VAL A 41 -6.52 -5.95 -2.32
C VAL A 41 -6.25 -4.45 -2.35
N ASP A 42 -5.93 -3.88 -3.51
CA ASP A 42 -5.70 -2.44 -3.67
C ASP A 42 -6.97 -1.62 -3.42
N ALA A 43 -8.12 -2.13 -3.85
CA ALA A 43 -9.40 -1.50 -3.57
C ALA A 43 -9.77 -1.53 -2.07
N LEU A 44 -9.30 -2.53 -1.33
CA LEU A 44 -9.52 -2.66 0.11
C LEU A 44 -8.54 -1.81 0.95
N ALA A 45 -7.45 -1.30 0.37
CA ALA A 45 -6.42 -0.58 1.12
C ALA A 45 -6.97 0.66 1.85
N ALA A 46 -7.83 1.45 1.23
CA ALA A 46 -8.44 2.62 1.86
C ALA A 46 -9.42 2.23 2.98
N PRO A 47 -10.36 1.29 2.81
CA PRO A 47 -11.16 0.76 3.92
C PRO A 47 -10.31 0.23 5.08
N VAL A 48 -9.25 -0.51 4.80
CA VAL A 48 -8.28 -1.00 5.81
C VAL A 48 -7.67 0.17 6.56
N GLY A 49 -7.22 1.20 5.85
CA GLY A 49 -6.62 2.39 6.45
C GLY A 49 -7.56 3.16 7.38
N ARG A 50 -8.88 3.12 7.12
CA ARG A 50 -9.87 3.73 8.03
C ARG A 50 -10.17 2.88 9.25
N ALA A 51 -10.09 1.56 9.12
CA ALA A 51 -10.48 0.61 10.15
C ALA A 51 -9.37 0.25 11.13
N CYS A 52 -8.11 0.32 10.69
CA CYS A 52 -6.98 -0.21 11.44
C CYS A 52 -6.17 0.88 12.13
N THR A 53 -5.69 0.55 13.33
CA THR A 53 -4.73 1.39 14.06
C THR A 53 -3.33 1.32 13.44
N PRO A 54 -2.43 2.29 13.72
CA PRO A 54 -1.04 2.19 13.31
C PRO A 54 -0.35 0.89 13.77
N GLU A 55 -0.64 0.42 14.97
CA GLU A 55 -0.11 -0.83 15.53
C GLU A 55 -0.57 -2.05 14.71
N GLN A 56 -1.85 -2.08 14.32
CA GLN A 56 -2.36 -3.13 13.45
C GLN A 56 -1.69 -3.08 12.09
N MET A 57 -1.46 -1.90 11.53
CA MET A 57 -0.76 -1.75 10.24
C MET A 57 0.70 -2.19 10.32
N ARG A 58 1.40 -1.94 11.42
CA ARG A 58 2.74 -2.48 11.67
C ARG A 58 2.73 -4.01 11.71
N ALA A 59 1.73 -4.61 12.35
CA ALA A 59 1.57 -6.07 12.39
C ALA A 59 1.29 -6.64 11.00
N TRP A 60 0.38 -6.04 10.25
CA TRP A 60 0.06 -6.47 8.88
C TRP A 60 1.25 -6.33 7.93
N ALA A 61 2.08 -5.32 8.11
CA ALA A 61 3.29 -5.11 7.31
C ALA A 61 4.35 -6.21 7.48
N ARG A 62 4.22 -7.02 8.54
CA ARG A 62 5.11 -8.16 8.86
C ARG A 62 4.42 -9.51 8.68
N ASP A 63 3.21 -9.54 8.17
CA ASP A 63 2.43 -10.78 8.00
C ASP A 63 3.10 -11.69 6.96
N ASP A 64 2.97 -13.02 7.14
CA ASP A 64 3.49 -13.99 6.19
C ASP A 64 2.77 -13.94 4.84
N ASN A 65 1.51 -13.50 4.85
CA ASN A 65 0.72 -13.35 3.63
C ASN A 65 1.07 -12.05 2.90
N LEU A 66 1.55 -12.16 1.67
CA LEU A 66 1.96 -11.00 0.87
C LEU A 66 0.84 -10.00 0.62
N TRP A 67 -0.41 -10.44 0.54
CA TRP A 67 -1.55 -9.57 0.29
C TRP A 67 -1.91 -8.73 1.52
N VAL A 68 -1.72 -9.27 2.71
CA VAL A 68 -1.86 -8.53 3.98
C VAL A 68 -0.77 -7.46 4.06
N ARG A 69 0.49 -7.80 3.74
CA ARG A 69 1.58 -6.82 3.66
C ARG A 69 1.31 -5.74 2.62
N ARG A 70 0.80 -6.13 1.43
CA ARG A 70 0.47 -5.17 0.38
C ARG A 70 -0.60 -4.18 0.83
N ALA A 71 -1.66 -4.64 1.50
CA ALA A 71 -2.68 -3.77 2.07
C ALA A 71 -2.09 -2.76 3.07
N ALA A 72 -1.18 -3.20 3.93
CA ALA A 72 -0.48 -2.32 4.86
C ALA A 72 0.38 -1.27 4.15
N ILE A 73 1.12 -1.66 3.12
CA ILE A 73 1.95 -0.75 2.32
C ILE A 73 1.09 0.34 1.67
N LEU A 74 -0.10 0.00 1.19
CA LEU A 74 -0.96 0.88 0.41
C LEU A 74 -2.03 1.62 1.22
N HIS A 75 -2.18 1.34 2.53
CA HIS A 75 -3.32 1.86 3.31
C HIS A 75 -3.36 3.39 3.42
N GLN A 76 -2.25 4.08 3.23
CA GLN A 76 -2.17 5.54 3.28
C GLN A 76 -2.19 6.23 1.90
N LEU A 77 -2.37 5.47 0.80
CA LEU A 77 -2.44 6.07 -0.52
C LEU A 77 -3.45 7.21 -0.58
N LYS A 78 -3.03 8.31 -1.21
CA LYS A 78 -3.84 9.53 -1.43
C LYS A 78 -4.21 10.31 -0.18
N ARG A 79 -3.64 9.99 0.97
CA ARG A 79 -3.78 10.83 2.18
C ARG A 79 -3.04 12.16 2.09
N ARG A 80 -2.11 12.29 1.15
CA ARG A 80 -1.36 13.53 0.89
C ARG A 80 -0.71 14.04 2.17
N GLU A 81 -1.00 15.27 2.58
CA GLU A 81 -0.46 15.92 3.78
C GLU A 81 -0.86 15.21 5.08
N ALA A 82 -1.96 14.44 5.06
CA ALA A 82 -2.40 13.65 6.21
C ALA A 82 -1.65 12.31 6.37
N THR A 83 -0.67 12.01 5.50
CA THR A 83 0.14 10.81 5.60
C THR A 83 1.01 10.84 6.86
N ASP A 84 0.94 9.78 7.67
CA ASP A 84 1.92 9.53 8.74
C ASP A 84 3.22 9.02 8.10
N THR A 85 4.18 9.92 7.90
CA THR A 85 5.42 9.62 7.20
C THR A 85 6.35 8.71 7.98
N ALA A 86 6.31 8.76 9.31
CA ALA A 86 7.09 7.86 10.15
C ALA A 86 6.58 6.42 10.01
N LEU A 87 5.27 6.22 10.06
CA LEU A 87 4.64 4.92 9.82
C LEU A 87 4.90 4.42 8.40
N LEU A 88 4.79 5.30 7.40
CA LEU A 88 5.07 4.97 6.00
C LEU A 88 6.52 4.49 5.85
N ALA A 89 7.49 5.24 6.37
CA ALA A 89 8.90 4.86 6.29
C ALA A 89 9.17 3.50 6.95
N GLU A 90 8.61 3.26 8.13
CA GLU A 90 8.76 2.00 8.85
C GLU A 90 8.21 0.82 8.05
N ILE A 91 7.00 0.94 7.54
CA ILE A 91 6.34 -0.12 6.75
C ILE A 91 7.10 -0.38 5.46
N LEU A 92 7.48 0.65 4.72
CA LEU A 92 8.21 0.49 3.46
C LEU A 92 9.59 -0.13 3.69
N ALA A 93 10.36 0.38 4.67
CA ALA A 93 11.69 -0.13 4.99
C ALA A 93 11.65 -1.61 5.39
N GLY A 94 10.64 -2.02 6.16
CA GLY A 94 10.46 -3.41 6.58
C GLY A 94 10.08 -4.37 5.45
N ASN A 95 9.70 -3.86 4.27
CA ASN A 95 9.30 -4.66 3.12
C ASN A 95 10.30 -4.59 1.94
N LEU A 96 11.42 -3.92 2.13
CA LEU A 96 12.50 -3.88 1.13
C LEU A 96 13.22 -5.23 1.05
N GLY A 97 13.66 -5.59 -0.15
CA GLY A 97 14.46 -6.81 -0.36
C GLY A 97 13.67 -8.12 -0.25
N SER A 98 12.34 -8.08 -0.30
CA SER A 98 11.51 -9.28 -0.23
C SER A 98 11.65 -10.21 -1.44
N GLY A 99 12.02 -9.68 -2.60
CA GLY A 99 12.02 -10.40 -3.88
C GLY A 99 10.64 -10.69 -4.45
N GLU A 100 9.59 -10.25 -3.77
CA GLU A 100 8.20 -10.43 -4.17
C GLU A 100 7.76 -9.29 -5.11
N PHE A 101 7.43 -9.62 -6.35
CA PHE A 101 7.03 -8.65 -7.37
C PHE A 101 5.92 -7.69 -6.88
N PHE A 102 4.86 -8.24 -6.30
CA PHE A 102 3.72 -7.43 -5.83
C PHE A 102 4.06 -6.54 -4.64
N ILE A 103 5.05 -6.90 -3.83
CA ILE A 103 5.55 -6.08 -2.72
C ILE A 103 6.44 -4.96 -3.27
N ASP A 104 7.41 -5.27 -4.11
CA ASP A 104 8.27 -4.27 -4.74
C ASP A 104 7.48 -3.23 -5.53
N LYS A 105 6.45 -3.69 -6.27
CA LYS A 105 5.51 -2.82 -6.98
C LYS A 105 4.73 -1.92 -6.02
N ALA A 106 4.22 -2.46 -4.92
CA ALA A 106 3.45 -1.70 -3.93
C ALA A 106 4.31 -0.63 -3.25
N VAL A 107 5.54 -0.95 -2.86
CA VAL A 107 6.48 0.02 -2.29
C VAL A 107 6.76 1.15 -3.29
N GLY A 108 7.03 0.80 -4.54
CA GLY A 108 7.23 1.77 -5.62
C GLY A 108 6.02 2.67 -5.82
N TRP A 109 4.82 2.11 -5.83
CA TRP A 109 3.59 2.86 -5.98
C TRP A 109 3.31 3.80 -4.80
N ALA A 110 3.50 3.33 -3.57
CA ALA A 110 3.34 4.17 -2.38
C ALA A 110 4.27 5.39 -2.42
N LEU A 111 5.54 5.18 -2.77
CA LEU A 111 6.52 6.26 -2.93
C LEU A 111 6.16 7.21 -4.08
N ARG A 112 5.76 6.67 -5.22
CA ARG A 112 5.33 7.46 -6.38
C ARG A 112 4.14 8.35 -6.05
N GLU A 113 3.13 7.82 -5.39
CA GLU A 113 1.96 8.59 -5.02
C GLU A 113 2.31 9.69 -4.01
N TYR A 114 3.14 9.37 -3.01
CA TYR A 114 3.56 10.35 -2.01
C TYR A 114 4.52 11.40 -2.58
N SER A 115 5.25 11.10 -3.64
CA SER A 115 6.12 12.08 -4.32
C SER A 115 5.37 13.29 -4.89
N LYS A 116 4.07 13.14 -5.13
CA LYS A 116 3.20 14.25 -5.56
C LYS A 116 2.94 15.26 -4.42
N THR A 117 3.10 14.83 -3.18
CA THR A 117 2.92 15.65 -1.98
C THR A 117 4.26 16.15 -1.44
N ASP A 118 5.24 15.26 -1.27
CA ASP A 118 6.58 15.60 -0.75
C ASP A 118 7.67 14.86 -1.54
N PRO A 119 8.09 15.42 -2.68
CA PRO A 119 9.14 14.82 -3.50
C PRO A 119 10.50 14.76 -2.80
N ALA A 120 10.80 15.72 -1.91
CA ALA A 120 12.07 15.75 -1.17
C ALA A 120 12.15 14.58 -0.18
N TRP A 121 11.06 14.25 0.50
CA TRP A 121 11.00 13.11 1.39
C TRP A 121 11.23 11.80 0.64
N VAL A 122 10.60 11.65 -0.53
CA VAL A 122 10.76 10.43 -1.35
C VAL A 122 12.19 10.30 -1.87
N ARG A 123 12.82 11.39 -2.31
CA ARG A 123 14.25 11.36 -2.69
C ARG A 123 15.12 10.90 -1.52
N SER A 124 14.93 11.50 -0.35
CA SER A 124 15.67 11.12 0.86
C SER A 124 15.49 9.64 1.21
N PHE A 125 14.28 9.11 1.10
CA PHE A 125 14.02 7.68 1.33
C PHE A 125 14.80 6.81 0.33
N LEU A 126 14.76 7.14 -0.96
CA LEU A 126 15.48 6.40 -2.01
C LEU A 126 16.99 6.48 -1.87
N ASP A 127 17.52 7.59 -1.35
CA ASP A 127 18.96 7.79 -1.15
C ASP A 127 19.49 7.04 0.08
N THR A 128 18.64 6.88 1.10
CA THR A 128 19.02 6.25 2.37
C THR A 128 18.73 4.75 2.43
N HIS A 129 17.94 4.22 1.50
CA HIS A 129 17.56 2.80 1.49
C HIS A 129 17.96 2.12 0.18
N GLY A 130 18.49 0.90 0.29
CA GLY A 130 18.70 0.01 -0.86
C GLY A 130 17.36 -0.54 -1.34
N VAL A 131 16.84 -0.02 -2.46
CA VAL A 131 15.58 -0.44 -3.05
C VAL A 131 15.81 -1.24 -4.33
N ALA A 132 14.89 -2.17 -4.64
CA ALA A 132 14.92 -2.90 -5.91
C ALA A 132 14.84 -1.93 -7.11
N ALA A 133 15.41 -2.32 -8.25
CA ALA A 133 15.38 -1.50 -9.47
C ALA A 133 13.95 -1.17 -9.91
N LEU A 134 13.03 -2.14 -9.79
CA LEU A 134 11.61 -1.92 -10.07
C LEU A 134 11.01 -0.85 -9.15
N THR A 135 11.25 -0.94 -7.84
CA THR A 135 10.79 0.04 -6.86
C THR A 135 11.31 1.44 -7.17
N ARG A 136 12.60 1.57 -7.45
CA ARG A 136 13.21 2.86 -7.78
C ARG A 136 12.62 3.48 -9.04
N ARG A 137 12.44 2.69 -10.08
CA ARG A 137 11.86 3.15 -11.35
C ARG A 137 10.42 3.64 -11.17
N GLU A 138 9.60 2.90 -10.42
CA GLU A 138 8.21 3.30 -10.13
C GLU A 138 8.15 4.55 -9.24
N ALA A 139 8.94 4.60 -8.19
CA ALA A 139 8.98 5.72 -7.25
C ALA A 139 9.42 7.03 -7.90
N ALA A 140 10.40 6.96 -8.82
CA ALA A 140 10.99 8.12 -9.46
C ALA A 140 10.17 8.72 -10.61
N ARG A 141 9.05 8.10 -10.97
CA ARG A 141 8.28 8.44 -12.19
C ARG A 141 7.90 9.92 -12.28
N TYR A 142 7.58 10.55 -11.16
CA TYR A 142 7.21 11.97 -11.10
C TYR A 142 8.24 12.85 -10.41
N LEU A 143 9.41 12.29 -10.08
CA LEU A 143 10.52 13.07 -9.55
C LEU A 143 11.27 13.74 -10.72
N GLU A 144 11.59 15.02 -10.56
CA GLU A 144 12.46 15.70 -11.51
C GLU A 144 13.88 15.11 -11.44
N PRO A 145 14.60 15.05 -12.57
CA PRO A 145 16.01 14.67 -12.56
C PRO A 145 16.81 15.58 -11.62
N PRO A 146 17.91 15.07 -11.01
CA PRO A 146 18.81 15.92 -10.23
C PRO A 146 19.29 17.10 -11.05
N ALA A 147 19.42 18.28 -10.43
CA ALA A 147 19.94 19.46 -11.09
C ALA A 147 21.35 19.19 -11.64
N GLY A 148 21.57 19.44 -12.94
CA GLY A 148 22.84 19.18 -13.62
C GLY A 148 23.00 17.78 -14.21
N ALA A 149 21.95 16.96 -14.18
CA ALA A 149 21.93 15.67 -14.90
C ALA A 149 21.55 15.84 -16.37
#